data_c740051223fcbdb6e5ea97645a44e36a
#
_entry.id   c740051223fcbdb6e5ea97645a44e36a
#
_cell.length_a   1.000
_cell.length_b   1.000
_cell.length_c   1.000
_cell.angle_alpha   90.00
_cell.angle_beta   90.00
_cell.angle_gamma   90.00
#
_symmetry.space_group_name_H-M   'P 1'
#
loop_
_entity.id
_entity.type
_entity.pdbx_description
1 polymer ?
#
loop_
_entity_poly.entity_id
_entity_poly.type
_entity_poly.pdbx_seq_one_letter_code
_entity_poly.pdbx_strand_id
1 'polypeptide(L)'
;DVYKRQEDVGMISNDTIKGEIALMFSGMSKTQVGLEQYKKEYGSFLITDSQKERWQRIEDNFRESMEKKEIINLTFPNAEGNDISLSDFRGKVVYIDIWATWCGPCKKEMPAMKALEAEYKDNKDIVFMGISVDASKNIQKWKDFVIKEQLPGVQLFAGDMAGPALSKPYKITGIPRFMLVGKDGSLLYMDAPRPSSSEIRAVLNDALKK
;
A
#
# COMPACT_ATOMS: atom_id res chain seq x y z
N ASP A 1 9.59 -3.09 -16.62
CA ASP A 1 8.66 -3.54 -17.65
C ASP A 1 8.51 -5.07 -17.54
N VAL A 2 7.32 -5.55 -17.19
CA VAL A 2 7.02 -6.96 -16.91
C VAL A 2 7.18 -7.81 -18.18
N TYR A 3 6.76 -7.28 -19.33
CA TYR A 3 6.87 -7.97 -20.63
C TYR A 3 8.33 -8.21 -21.05
N LYS A 4 9.20 -7.24 -20.81
CA LYS A 4 10.63 -7.41 -21.11
C LYS A 4 11.27 -8.51 -20.26
N ARG A 5 10.86 -8.63 -18.98
CA ARG A 5 11.35 -9.68 -18.08
C ARG A 5 10.89 -11.08 -18.50
N GLN A 6 9.67 -11.21 -19.03
CA GLN A 6 9.16 -12.47 -19.53
C GLN A 6 9.95 -12.96 -20.75
N GLU A 7 10.27 -12.05 -21.69
CA GLU A 7 11.16 -12.35 -22.83
C GLU A 7 12.55 -12.73 -22.35
N ASP A 8 13.11 -11.99 -21.38
CA ASP A 8 14.44 -12.27 -20.82
C ASP A 8 14.50 -13.65 -20.15
N VAL A 9 13.47 -14.04 -19.40
CA VAL A 9 13.35 -15.38 -18.79
C VAL A 9 13.16 -16.46 -19.87
N GLY A 10 12.39 -16.15 -20.91
CA GLY A 10 12.17 -17.05 -22.05
C GLY A 10 13.45 -17.42 -22.82
N MET A 11 14.43 -16.51 -22.88
CA MET A 11 15.72 -16.72 -23.55
C MET A 11 16.67 -17.68 -22.80
N ILE A 12 16.36 -18.01 -21.54
CA ILE A 12 17.17 -18.96 -20.76
C ILE A 12 16.87 -20.37 -21.26
N SER A 13 17.90 -21.10 -21.67
CA SER A 13 17.75 -22.46 -22.21
C SER A 13 17.46 -23.54 -21.17
N ASN A 14 17.74 -23.28 -19.89
CA ASN A 14 17.54 -24.22 -18.78
C ASN A 14 16.25 -23.97 -18.06
N ASP A 15 15.29 -24.89 -18.17
CA ASP A 15 13.96 -24.75 -17.60
C ASP A 15 13.95 -24.73 -16.06
N THR A 16 14.87 -25.42 -15.39
CA THR A 16 15.02 -25.38 -13.94
C THR A 16 15.44 -23.96 -13.49
N ILE A 17 16.34 -23.33 -14.22
CA ILE A 17 16.80 -21.96 -13.94
C ILE A 17 15.65 -20.97 -14.15
N LYS A 18 14.82 -21.14 -15.17
CA LYS A 18 13.61 -20.31 -15.36
C LYS A 18 12.71 -20.34 -14.12
N GLY A 19 12.45 -21.52 -13.56
CA GLY A 19 11.66 -21.69 -12.35
C GLY A 19 12.28 -21.03 -11.13
N GLU A 20 13.60 -21.10 -10.96
CA GLU A 20 14.30 -20.42 -9.86
C GLU A 20 14.20 -18.88 -9.98
N ILE A 21 14.34 -18.36 -11.18
CA ILE A 21 14.19 -16.92 -11.44
C ILE A 21 12.74 -16.48 -11.17
N ALA A 22 11.74 -17.26 -11.60
CA ALA A 22 10.34 -16.99 -11.31
C ALA A 22 10.09 -16.92 -9.79
N LEU A 23 10.64 -17.86 -9.01
CA LEU A 23 10.52 -17.83 -7.55
C LEU A 23 11.23 -16.63 -6.93
N MET A 24 12.41 -16.25 -7.42
CA MET A 24 13.18 -15.12 -6.90
C MET A 24 12.42 -13.79 -7.05
N PHE A 25 11.71 -13.60 -8.14
CA PHE A 25 10.96 -12.37 -8.39
C PHE A 25 9.51 -12.37 -7.90
N SER A 26 8.98 -13.52 -7.44
CA SER A 26 7.60 -13.61 -6.91
C SER A 26 7.33 -12.67 -5.73
N GLY A 27 8.33 -12.43 -4.88
CA GLY A 27 8.27 -11.50 -3.76
C GLY A 27 8.16 -10.01 -4.13
N MET A 28 8.24 -9.67 -5.42
CA MET A 28 7.99 -8.30 -5.90
C MET A 28 6.50 -7.96 -5.96
N SER A 29 5.64 -8.98 -6.03
CA SER A 29 4.19 -8.77 -5.97
C SER A 29 3.75 -8.52 -4.52
N LYS A 30 3.08 -7.39 -4.31
CA LYS A 30 2.60 -6.97 -2.97
C LYS A 30 1.10 -7.16 -2.78
N THR A 31 0.43 -7.69 -3.79
CA THR A 31 -1.01 -7.88 -3.80
C THR A 31 -1.37 -9.29 -4.23
N GLN A 32 -2.53 -9.79 -3.79
CA GLN A 32 -3.03 -11.09 -4.25
C GLN A 32 -3.24 -11.08 -5.77
N VAL A 33 -3.83 -10.01 -6.29
CA VAL A 33 -4.05 -9.84 -7.74
C VAL A 33 -2.71 -9.88 -8.50
N GLY A 34 -1.71 -9.17 -7.98
CA GLY A 34 -0.37 -9.18 -8.58
C GLY A 34 0.31 -10.55 -8.47
N LEU A 35 0.13 -11.28 -7.37
CA LEU A 35 0.67 -12.64 -7.21
C LEU A 35 -0.02 -13.64 -8.16
N GLU A 36 -1.35 -13.55 -8.29
CA GLU A 36 -2.12 -14.38 -9.24
C GLU A 36 -1.74 -14.07 -10.69
N GLN A 37 -1.60 -12.80 -11.03
CA GLN A 37 -1.13 -12.38 -12.35
C GLN A 37 0.28 -12.90 -12.63
N TYR A 38 1.18 -12.79 -11.65
CA TYR A 38 2.55 -13.29 -11.74
C TYR A 38 2.56 -14.81 -11.92
N LYS A 39 1.71 -15.55 -11.17
CA LYS A 39 1.55 -17.00 -11.33
C LYS A 39 1.08 -17.37 -12.73
N LYS A 40 0.12 -16.62 -13.27
CA LYS A 40 -0.38 -16.84 -14.63
C LYS A 40 0.71 -16.66 -15.68
N GLU A 41 1.59 -15.68 -15.49
CA GLU A 41 2.68 -15.37 -16.44
C GLU A 41 3.87 -16.32 -16.31
N TYR A 42 4.27 -16.67 -15.09
CA TYR A 42 5.53 -17.38 -14.83
C TYR A 42 5.35 -18.78 -14.24
N GLY A 43 4.13 -19.17 -13.84
CA GLY A 43 3.88 -20.45 -13.19
C GLY A 43 4.22 -21.68 -14.04
N SER A 44 4.16 -21.55 -15.37
CA SER A 44 4.58 -22.62 -16.31
C SER A 44 6.06 -22.97 -16.21
N PHE A 45 6.90 -22.08 -15.66
CA PHE A 45 8.32 -22.32 -15.43
C PHE A 45 8.61 -23.11 -14.15
N LEU A 46 7.61 -23.30 -13.27
CA LEU A 46 7.75 -24.09 -12.04
C LEU A 46 7.57 -25.58 -12.36
N ILE A 47 8.62 -26.22 -12.83
CA ILE A 47 8.56 -27.60 -13.35
C ILE A 47 8.87 -28.66 -12.30
N THR A 48 9.71 -28.35 -11.30
CA THR A 48 10.07 -29.30 -10.25
C THR A 48 9.10 -29.25 -9.06
N ASP A 49 8.96 -30.37 -8.36
CA ASP A 49 8.09 -30.42 -7.16
C ASP A 49 8.59 -29.47 -6.09
N SER A 50 9.89 -29.34 -5.88
CA SER A 50 10.48 -28.37 -4.96
C SER A 50 10.12 -26.93 -5.31
N GLN A 51 10.07 -26.56 -6.59
CA GLN A 51 9.67 -25.24 -7.03
C GLN A 51 8.17 -24.98 -6.76
N LYS A 52 7.33 -25.97 -7.02
CA LYS A 52 5.88 -25.91 -6.76
C LYS A 52 5.60 -25.79 -5.26
N GLU A 53 6.30 -26.54 -4.41
CA GLU A 53 6.18 -26.45 -2.95
C GLU A 53 6.64 -25.09 -2.43
N ARG A 54 7.72 -24.55 -2.96
CA ARG A 54 8.20 -23.21 -2.59
C ARG A 54 7.21 -22.13 -3.01
N TRP A 55 6.62 -22.27 -4.20
CA TRP A 55 5.55 -21.38 -4.63
C TRP A 55 4.33 -21.47 -3.71
N GLN A 56 3.89 -22.68 -3.36
CA GLN A 56 2.77 -22.86 -2.43
C GLN A 56 3.03 -22.18 -1.09
N ARG A 57 4.24 -22.30 -0.53
CA ARG A 57 4.62 -21.57 0.68
C ARG A 57 4.56 -20.05 0.53
N ILE A 58 4.91 -19.53 -0.65
CA ILE A 58 4.78 -18.09 -0.92
C ILE A 58 3.30 -17.69 -0.89
N GLU A 59 2.42 -18.44 -1.55
CA GLU A 59 0.98 -18.19 -1.53
C GLU A 59 0.38 -18.30 -0.12
N ASP A 60 0.78 -19.31 0.66
CA ASP A 60 0.28 -19.51 2.02
C ASP A 60 0.75 -18.39 2.96
N ASN A 61 2.03 -18.04 2.92
CA ASN A 61 2.58 -16.91 3.68
C ASN A 61 1.91 -15.58 3.29
N PHE A 62 1.62 -15.40 2.00
CA PHE A 62 0.91 -14.24 1.52
C PHE A 62 -0.52 -14.20 2.06
N ARG A 63 -1.24 -15.34 2.01
CA ARG A 63 -2.58 -15.49 2.56
C ARG A 63 -2.62 -15.22 4.06
N GLU A 64 -1.70 -15.79 4.84
CA GLU A 64 -1.56 -15.53 6.28
C GLU A 64 -1.27 -14.05 6.57
N SER A 65 -0.48 -13.39 5.72
CA SER A 65 -0.21 -11.95 5.85
C SER A 65 -1.43 -11.08 5.58
N MET A 66 -2.40 -11.64 4.83
CA MET A 66 -3.68 -11.01 4.47
C MET A 66 -4.81 -11.42 5.42
N GLU A 67 -4.56 -12.31 6.40
CA GLU A 67 -5.55 -12.58 7.44
C GLU A 67 -5.98 -11.26 8.10
N LYS A 68 -7.29 -11.05 8.14
CA LYS A 68 -7.92 -9.81 8.62
C LYS A 68 -7.39 -9.45 10.02
N LYS A 69 -6.42 -8.55 10.05
CA LYS A 69 -5.98 -7.92 11.30
C LYS A 69 -6.86 -6.70 11.50
N GLU A 70 -7.50 -6.63 12.65
CA GLU A 70 -8.19 -5.40 13.02
C GLU A 70 -7.15 -4.28 13.14
N ILE A 71 -7.37 -3.18 12.43
CA ILE A 71 -6.49 -2.02 12.56
C ILE A 71 -6.73 -1.37 13.92
N ILE A 72 -5.64 -0.99 14.59
CA ILE A 72 -5.74 -0.16 15.79
C ILE A 72 -6.45 1.14 15.40
N ASN A 73 -7.43 1.56 16.20
CA ASN A 73 -8.10 2.82 15.93
C ASN A 73 -7.13 3.99 16.11
N LEU A 74 -6.64 4.51 14.99
CA LEU A 74 -5.73 5.64 14.96
C LEU A 74 -6.52 6.94 15.09
N THR A 75 -6.10 7.82 16.00
CA THR A 75 -6.72 9.13 16.20
C THR A 75 -5.61 10.19 16.20
N PHE A 76 -5.73 11.16 15.30
CA PHE A 76 -4.77 12.26 15.19
C PHE A 76 -5.49 13.56 14.82
N PRO A 77 -4.94 14.72 15.21
CA PRO A 77 -5.50 16.02 14.83
C PRO A 77 -5.34 16.32 13.34
N ASN A 78 -6.34 16.97 12.77
CA ASN A 78 -6.27 17.57 11.44
C ASN A 78 -5.61 18.97 11.49
N ALA A 79 -5.60 19.70 10.37
CA ALA A 79 -4.98 21.03 10.30
C ALA A 79 -5.70 22.07 11.17
N GLU A 80 -6.98 21.91 11.41
CA GLU A 80 -7.81 22.77 12.28
C GLU A 80 -7.66 22.42 13.77
N GLY A 81 -7.01 21.30 14.10
CA GLY A 81 -6.82 20.82 15.47
C GLY A 81 -7.93 19.92 15.98
N ASN A 82 -8.85 19.48 15.12
CA ASN A 82 -9.88 18.51 15.47
C ASN A 82 -9.31 17.08 15.38
N ASP A 83 -9.56 16.30 16.42
CA ASP A 83 -9.20 14.88 16.42
C ASP A 83 -10.10 14.11 15.46
N ILE A 84 -9.48 13.36 14.56
CA ILE A 84 -10.13 12.49 13.60
C ILE A 84 -9.66 11.06 13.85
N SER A 85 -10.60 10.16 13.98
CA SER A 85 -10.34 8.74 14.21
C SER A 85 -10.60 7.92 12.97
N LEU A 86 -9.84 6.85 12.80
CA LEU A 86 -10.07 5.92 11.70
C LEU A 86 -11.47 5.29 11.78
N SER A 87 -12.01 5.11 12.99
CA SER A 87 -13.38 4.63 13.22
C SER A 87 -14.48 5.54 12.66
N ASP A 88 -14.19 6.82 12.43
CA ASP A 88 -15.15 7.78 11.84
C ASP A 88 -15.46 7.44 10.37
N PHE A 89 -14.64 6.58 9.78
CA PHE A 89 -14.76 6.14 8.39
C PHE A 89 -15.26 4.68 8.26
N ARG A 90 -15.85 4.12 9.31
CA ARG A 90 -16.50 2.80 9.21
C ARG A 90 -17.54 2.80 8.08
N GLY A 91 -17.60 1.72 7.33
CA GLY A 91 -18.43 1.62 6.11
C GLY A 91 -17.76 2.13 4.84
N LYS A 92 -16.53 2.67 4.95
CA LYS A 92 -15.75 3.15 3.81
C LYS A 92 -14.41 2.43 3.71
N VAL A 93 -13.92 2.30 2.50
CA VAL A 93 -12.53 1.92 2.24
C VAL A 93 -11.65 3.13 2.54
N VAL A 94 -10.56 2.94 3.30
CA VAL A 94 -9.61 4.03 3.59
C VAL A 94 -8.24 3.68 3.04
N TYR A 95 -7.76 4.50 2.09
CA TYR A 95 -6.41 4.40 1.56
C TYR A 95 -5.53 5.42 2.27
N ILE A 96 -4.55 4.92 3.04
CA ILE A 96 -3.72 5.72 3.95
C ILE A 96 -2.33 5.90 3.34
N ASP A 97 -1.87 7.17 3.25
CA ASP A 97 -0.48 7.55 2.94
C ASP A 97 0.22 8.01 4.22
N ILE A 98 1.28 7.33 4.60
CA ILE A 98 2.16 7.72 5.71
C ILE A 98 3.38 8.41 5.13
N TRP A 99 3.51 9.72 5.42
CA TRP A 99 4.43 10.62 4.77
C TRP A 99 5.06 11.67 5.69
N ALA A 100 5.94 12.52 5.19
CA ALA A 100 6.45 13.68 5.90
C ALA A 100 6.88 14.80 4.94
N THR A 101 6.90 16.05 5.42
CA THR A 101 7.29 17.23 4.62
C THR A 101 8.73 17.18 4.13
N TRP A 102 9.61 16.45 4.78
CA TRP A 102 11.02 16.25 4.43
C TRP A 102 11.25 15.03 3.52
N CYS A 103 10.24 14.18 3.32
CA CYS A 103 10.35 12.94 2.56
C CYS A 103 10.32 13.20 1.04
N GLY A 104 11.48 13.15 0.38
CA GLY A 104 11.59 13.32 -1.07
C GLY A 104 10.80 12.30 -1.88
N PRO A 105 10.93 10.98 -1.62
CA PRO A 105 10.13 9.95 -2.30
C PRO A 105 8.62 10.11 -2.10
N CYS A 106 8.15 10.57 -0.91
CA CYS A 106 6.72 10.84 -0.67
C CYS A 106 6.20 11.94 -1.61
N LYS A 107 6.97 13.03 -1.74
CA LYS A 107 6.61 14.14 -2.64
C LYS A 107 6.51 13.71 -4.10
N LYS A 108 7.29 12.73 -4.54
CA LYS A 108 7.21 12.18 -5.89
C LYS A 108 5.90 11.43 -6.15
N GLU A 109 5.27 10.86 -5.12
CA GLU A 109 3.99 10.16 -5.23
C GLU A 109 2.77 11.12 -5.17
N MET A 110 2.93 12.36 -4.66
CA MET A 110 1.82 13.31 -4.49
C MET A 110 1.05 13.63 -5.78
N PRO A 111 1.68 13.85 -6.95
CA PRO A 111 0.92 14.05 -8.18
C PRO A 111 0.05 12.86 -8.56
N ALA A 112 0.55 11.64 -8.39
CA ALA A 112 -0.19 10.42 -8.65
C ALA A 112 -1.32 10.23 -7.62
N MET A 113 -1.08 10.58 -6.35
CA MET A 113 -2.12 10.55 -5.30
C MET A 113 -3.27 11.51 -5.62
N LYS A 114 -2.97 12.77 -6.00
CA LYS A 114 -3.97 13.76 -6.40
C LYS A 114 -4.80 13.28 -7.60
N ALA A 115 -4.13 12.69 -8.61
CA ALA A 115 -4.81 12.13 -9.77
C ALA A 115 -5.72 10.95 -9.39
N LEU A 116 -5.21 10.03 -8.56
CA LEU A 116 -5.97 8.88 -8.09
C LEU A 116 -7.21 9.32 -7.29
N GLU A 117 -7.07 10.27 -6.36
CA GLU A 117 -8.17 10.78 -5.59
C GLU A 117 -9.21 11.49 -6.46
N ALA A 118 -8.78 12.26 -7.46
CA ALA A 118 -9.68 12.89 -8.42
C ALA A 118 -10.53 11.88 -9.22
N GLU A 119 -9.99 10.69 -9.51
CA GLU A 119 -10.74 9.61 -10.17
C GLU A 119 -11.88 9.07 -9.29
N TYR A 120 -11.71 9.07 -7.96
CA TYR A 120 -12.68 8.56 -6.99
C TYR A 120 -13.49 9.66 -6.30
N LYS A 121 -13.39 10.94 -6.71
CA LYS A 121 -14.01 12.09 -6.04
C LYS A 121 -15.54 11.98 -5.80
N ASP A 122 -16.25 11.30 -6.72
CA ASP A 122 -17.70 11.12 -6.65
C ASP A 122 -18.10 9.83 -5.92
N ASN A 123 -17.12 9.01 -5.53
CA ASN A 123 -17.35 7.77 -4.80
C ASN A 123 -17.30 8.02 -3.29
N LYS A 124 -18.46 7.93 -2.64
CA LYS A 124 -18.61 8.20 -1.19
C LYS A 124 -18.11 7.04 -0.30
N ASP A 125 -17.81 5.88 -0.90
CA ASP A 125 -17.41 4.66 -0.19
C ASP A 125 -15.88 4.55 -0.02
N ILE A 126 -15.12 5.56 -0.45
CA ILE A 126 -13.66 5.60 -0.29
C ILE A 126 -13.21 6.93 0.29
N VAL A 127 -12.19 6.85 1.13
CA VAL A 127 -11.50 8.01 1.72
C VAL A 127 -10.00 7.88 1.48
N PHE A 128 -9.39 8.97 1.06
CA PHE A 128 -7.94 9.12 0.99
C PHE A 128 -7.48 9.89 2.22
N MET A 129 -6.49 9.35 2.94
CA MET A 129 -6.02 9.88 4.21
C MET A 129 -4.50 9.99 4.21
N GLY A 130 -3.98 11.19 4.42
CA GLY A 130 -2.56 11.42 4.65
C GLY A 130 -2.28 11.54 6.15
N ILE A 131 -1.30 10.77 6.66
CA ILE A 131 -0.85 10.86 8.06
C ILE A 131 0.62 11.30 8.05
N SER A 132 0.87 12.53 8.48
CA SER A 132 2.24 13.04 8.60
C SER A 132 2.93 12.50 9.83
N VAL A 133 4.18 12.05 9.64
CA VAL A 133 5.09 11.64 10.73
C VAL A 133 6.18 12.69 10.99
N ASP A 134 5.95 13.96 10.61
CA ASP A 134 6.82 15.05 11.01
C ASP A 134 6.89 15.15 12.54
N ALA A 135 8.03 15.56 13.09
CA ALA A 135 8.15 15.78 14.54
C ALA A 135 7.20 16.88 15.00
N SER A 136 6.68 16.80 16.24
CA SER A 136 5.66 17.71 16.79
C SER A 136 6.03 19.19 16.68
N LYS A 137 7.31 19.53 16.81
CA LYS A 137 7.82 20.91 16.62
C LYS A 137 7.62 21.47 15.22
N ASN A 138 7.34 20.64 14.23
CA ASN A 138 7.18 21.00 12.80
C ASN A 138 5.70 21.11 12.39
N ILE A 139 4.76 21.10 13.30
CA ILE A 139 3.32 21.13 12.98
C ILE A 139 2.94 22.32 12.07
N GLN A 140 3.51 23.52 12.31
CA GLN A 140 3.22 24.67 11.46
C GLN A 140 3.75 24.48 10.04
N LYS A 141 4.96 23.95 9.90
CA LYS A 141 5.54 23.63 8.59
C LYS A 141 4.68 22.63 7.83
N TRP A 142 4.12 21.63 8.52
CA TRP A 142 3.20 20.68 7.91
C TRP A 142 1.90 21.36 7.46
N LYS A 143 1.28 22.19 8.30
CA LYS A 143 0.06 22.97 7.93
C LYS A 143 0.28 23.83 6.69
N ASP A 144 1.38 24.59 6.68
CA ASP A 144 1.74 25.44 5.53
C ASP A 144 1.96 24.61 4.26
N PHE A 145 2.57 23.42 4.40
CA PHE A 145 2.80 22.51 3.29
C PHE A 145 1.48 21.94 2.72
N VAL A 146 0.57 21.48 3.59
CA VAL A 146 -0.75 20.96 3.19
C VAL A 146 -1.53 22.02 2.40
N ILE A 147 -1.54 23.25 2.88
CA ILE A 147 -2.23 24.38 2.21
C ILE A 147 -1.54 24.71 0.89
N LYS A 148 -0.22 24.91 0.91
CA LYS A 148 0.56 25.29 -0.29
C LYS A 148 0.40 24.27 -1.41
N GLU A 149 0.54 23.00 -1.08
CA GLU A 149 0.45 21.91 -2.06
C GLU A 149 -1.00 21.54 -2.36
N GLN A 150 -1.99 22.14 -1.70
CA GLN A 150 -3.40 21.79 -1.87
C GLN A 150 -3.61 20.27 -1.78
N LEU A 151 -3.09 19.66 -0.70
CA LEU A 151 -3.22 18.22 -0.54
C LEU A 151 -4.69 17.87 -0.29
N PRO A 152 -5.27 17.00 -1.13
CA PRO A 152 -6.66 16.63 -1.00
C PRO A 152 -6.87 15.62 0.13
N GLY A 153 -8.13 15.24 0.36
CA GLY A 153 -8.53 14.24 1.34
C GLY A 153 -8.34 14.67 2.79
N VAL A 154 -8.31 13.68 3.66
CA VAL A 154 -8.15 13.89 5.11
C VAL A 154 -6.66 13.96 5.44
N GLN A 155 -6.20 15.10 5.95
CA GLN A 155 -4.79 15.28 6.31
C GLN A 155 -4.65 15.36 7.83
N LEU A 156 -3.88 14.40 8.39
CA LEU A 156 -3.69 14.23 9.83
C LEU A 156 -2.21 14.37 10.22
N PHE A 157 -1.97 14.76 11.47
CA PHE A 157 -0.64 14.96 12.00
C PHE A 157 -0.39 14.04 13.20
N ALA A 158 0.45 13.02 13.00
CA ALA A 158 0.78 12.07 14.08
C ALA A 158 1.84 12.61 15.05
N GLY A 159 2.74 13.48 14.59
CA GLY A 159 3.77 14.05 15.45
C GLY A 159 4.64 12.97 16.11
N ASP A 160 4.96 13.17 17.37
CA ASP A 160 5.77 12.23 18.16
C ASP A 160 5.03 10.91 18.47
N MET A 161 3.71 10.85 18.24
CA MET A 161 2.91 9.62 18.35
C MET A 161 3.11 8.67 17.18
N ALA A 162 3.74 9.12 16.07
CA ALA A 162 3.98 8.27 14.89
C ALA A 162 4.74 6.98 15.24
N GLY A 163 5.74 7.05 16.11
CA GLY A 163 6.50 5.88 16.54
C GLY A 163 5.64 4.83 17.24
N PRO A 164 4.98 5.16 18.37
CA PRO A 164 4.14 4.23 19.13
C PRO A 164 2.88 3.78 18.37
N ALA A 165 2.20 4.70 17.68
CA ALA A 165 0.90 4.42 17.07
C ALA A 165 0.99 3.78 15.68
N LEU A 166 2.04 4.06 14.93
CA LEU A 166 2.19 3.60 13.54
C LEU A 166 3.40 2.68 13.35
N SER A 167 4.61 3.18 13.64
CA SER A 167 5.83 2.47 13.23
C SER A 167 5.97 1.12 13.93
N LYS A 168 5.74 1.05 15.25
CA LYS A 168 5.87 -0.20 16.01
C LYS A 168 4.78 -1.23 15.66
N PRO A 169 3.46 -0.90 15.76
CA PRO A 169 2.41 -1.89 15.52
C PRO A 169 2.42 -2.44 14.08
N TYR A 170 2.71 -1.57 13.10
CA TYR A 170 2.66 -1.94 11.68
C TYR A 170 4.03 -2.18 11.06
N LYS A 171 5.10 -2.31 11.89
CA LYS A 171 6.48 -2.57 11.46
C LYS A 171 6.93 -1.64 10.32
N ILE A 172 6.57 -0.35 10.42
CA ILE A 172 6.92 0.64 9.42
C ILE A 172 8.35 1.09 9.66
N THR A 173 9.24 0.71 8.76
CA THR A 173 10.68 1.01 8.81
C THR A 173 11.08 2.18 7.91
N GLY A 174 10.17 2.67 7.07
CA GLY A 174 10.44 3.76 6.14
C GLY A 174 9.17 4.31 5.49
N ILE A 175 9.27 5.52 4.95
CA ILE A 175 8.21 6.21 4.21
C ILE A 175 8.69 6.56 2.80
N PRO A 176 7.77 6.66 1.80
CA PRO A 176 6.32 6.53 1.93
C PRO A 176 5.88 5.11 2.25
N ARG A 177 4.82 4.98 3.03
CA ARG A 177 4.13 3.72 3.30
C ARG A 177 2.65 3.89 3.01
N PHE A 178 2.08 2.99 2.23
CA PHE A 178 0.66 3.01 1.92
C PHE A 178 -0.03 1.84 2.59
N MET A 179 -1.21 2.08 3.18
CA MET A 179 -2.02 1.05 3.81
C MET A 179 -3.45 1.12 3.26
N LEU A 180 -4.17 0.00 3.31
CA LEU A 180 -5.57 -0.06 2.88
C LEU A 180 -6.41 -0.73 3.95
N VAL A 181 -7.49 -0.05 4.33
CA VAL A 181 -8.46 -0.49 5.32
C VAL A 181 -9.79 -0.73 4.64
N GLY A 182 -10.43 -1.86 4.93
CA GLY A 182 -11.73 -2.24 4.40
C GLY A 182 -12.90 -1.53 5.09
N LYS A 183 -14.09 -1.64 4.53
CA LYS A 183 -15.33 -1.05 5.06
C LYS A 183 -15.64 -1.54 6.49
N ASP A 184 -15.29 -2.80 6.80
CA ASP A 184 -15.42 -3.40 8.13
C ASP A 184 -14.33 -2.94 9.12
N GLY A 185 -13.39 -2.07 8.69
CA GLY A 185 -12.26 -1.61 9.48
C GLY A 185 -11.12 -2.62 9.58
N SER A 186 -11.15 -3.71 8.83
CA SER A 186 -10.02 -4.63 8.75
C SER A 186 -8.88 -4.04 7.93
N LEU A 187 -7.64 -4.31 8.36
CA LEU A 187 -6.45 -3.95 7.59
C LEU A 187 -6.32 -4.92 6.41
N LEU A 188 -6.65 -4.46 5.20
CA LEU A 188 -6.53 -5.26 3.98
C LEU A 188 -5.09 -5.35 3.49
N TYR A 189 -4.36 -4.24 3.55
CA TYR A 189 -2.95 -4.17 3.14
C TYR A 189 -2.14 -3.34 4.13
N MET A 190 -1.08 -3.91 4.67
CA MET A 190 -0.10 -3.20 5.50
C MET A 190 0.94 -2.45 4.65
N ASP A 191 1.14 -2.87 3.40
CA ASP A 191 1.98 -2.24 2.38
C ASP A 191 1.25 -2.31 1.03
N ALA A 192 0.27 -1.42 0.86
CA ALA A 192 -0.52 -1.33 -0.37
C ALA A 192 0.32 -0.78 -1.54
N PRO A 193 -0.07 -1.07 -2.80
CA PRO A 193 0.57 -0.47 -3.95
C PRO A 193 0.57 1.05 -3.88
N ARG A 194 1.63 1.66 -4.41
CA ARG A 194 1.78 3.12 -4.48
C ARG A 194 0.73 3.73 -5.42
N PRO A 195 0.39 5.02 -5.25
CA PRO A 195 -0.52 5.73 -6.17
C PRO A 195 -0.07 5.69 -7.63
N SER A 196 1.25 5.69 -7.87
CA SER A 196 1.84 5.60 -9.21
C SER A 196 1.85 4.18 -9.80
N SER A 197 1.53 3.15 -9.01
CA SER A 197 1.48 1.76 -9.49
C SER A 197 0.27 1.51 -10.38
N SER A 198 0.45 0.70 -11.43
CA SER A 198 -0.65 0.23 -12.27
C SER A 198 -1.65 -0.67 -11.52
N GLU A 199 -1.24 -1.30 -10.41
CA GLU A 199 -2.05 -2.22 -9.62
C GLU A 199 -3.06 -1.53 -8.70
N ILE A 200 -2.82 -0.26 -8.31
CA ILE A 200 -3.59 0.37 -7.23
C ILE A 200 -5.09 0.44 -7.55
N ARG A 201 -5.45 0.74 -8.79
CA ARG A 201 -6.86 0.85 -9.21
C ARG A 201 -7.61 -0.48 -9.07
N ALA A 202 -6.96 -1.59 -9.45
CA ALA A 202 -7.54 -2.92 -9.29
C ALA A 202 -7.74 -3.26 -7.81
N VAL A 203 -6.77 -2.93 -6.96
CA VAL A 203 -6.81 -3.15 -5.50
C VAL A 203 -7.93 -2.35 -4.85
N LEU A 204 -8.05 -1.05 -5.17
CA LEU A 204 -9.12 -0.20 -4.62
C LEU A 204 -10.50 -0.68 -5.09
N ASN A 205 -10.65 -1.01 -6.36
CA ASN A 205 -11.91 -1.50 -6.90
C ASN A 205 -12.34 -2.86 -6.29
N ASP A 206 -11.38 -3.74 -5.97
CA ASP A 206 -11.68 -4.99 -5.27
C ASP A 206 -12.10 -4.73 -3.81
N ALA A 207 -11.43 -3.84 -3.11
CA ALA A 207 -11.79 -3.45 -1.75
C ALA A 207 -13.20 -2.82 -1.66
N LEU A 208 -13.58 -2.03 -2.67
CA LEU A 208 -14.88 -1.37 -2.75
C LEU A 208 -16.05 -2.34 -2.98
N LYS A 209 -15.80 -3.54 -3.54
CA LYS A 209 -16.82 -4.58 -3.75
C LYS A 209 -17.13 -5.39 -2.49
N LYS A 210 -16.24 -5.38 -1.52
CA LYS A 210 -16.38 -6.06 -0.22
C LYS A 210 -17.07 -5.14 0.78
#